data_25e122bc723784a4ca826baa6ed509af
#
_entry.id   25e122bc723784a4ca826baa6ed509af
#
_cell.length_a   1.000
_cell.length_b   1.000
_cell.length_c   1.000
_cell.angle_alpha   90.00
_cell.angle_beta   90.00
_cell.angle_gamma   90.00
#
_symmetry.space_group_name_H-M   'P 1'
#
loop_
_entity.id
_entity.type
_entity.pdbx_description
1 polymer ?
#
loop_
_entity_poly.entity_id
_entity_poly.type
_entity_poly.pdbx_seq_one_letter_code
_entity_poly.pdbx_strand_id
1 'polypeptide(L)'
;MAEHRDRIIEVAAKRFREKGFDGISVADLMKEAGLTHGGFYGHFSSKEELIALASQRALRDTAETWDKVIEDAPESPLKALVKYYLSSRHLSHPETGCLFASLGSEIARQPGSVKETLAEPQLAVLDVVSHAVPGKTKVARKKQAITVLAGLIGGMVLARSVSDPALSEEILRTVSASVASSLDGESIRATRA
;
A
#
# COMPACT_ATOMS: atom_id res chain seq x y z
N MET A 1 18.92 -21.92 1.75
CA MET A 1 19.36 -20.54 1.39
C MET A 1 18.19 -19.69 0.91
N ALA A 2 17.35 -20.16 -0.03
CA ALA A 2 16.16 -19.41 -0.49
C ALA A 2 15.18 -19.10 0.66
N GLU A 3 14.84 -20.08 1.48
CA GLU A 3 13.92 -19.95 2.62
C GLU A 3 14.34 -18.85 3.63
N HIS A 4 15.64 -18.77 3.94
CA HIS A 4 16.15 -17.71 4.83
C HIS A 4 16.02 -16.32 4.18
N ARG A 5 16.32 -16.22 2.87
CA ARG A 5 16.19 -14.96 2.13
C ARG A 5 14.76 -14.47 2.12
N ASP A 6 13.79 -15.34 1.86
CA ASP A 6 12.36 -15.00 1.85
C ASP A 6 11.89 -14.57 3.24
N ARG A 7 12.35 -15.24 4.29
CA ARG A 7 12.05 -14.87 5.67
C ARG A 7 12.58 -13.48 6.05
N ILE A 8 13.81 -13.15 5.62
CA ILE A 8 14.37 -11.80 5.84
C ILE A 8 13.54 -10.76 5.12
N ILE A 9 13.14 -11.01 3.86
CA ILE A 9 12.28 -10.12 3.07
C ILE A 9 10.92 -9.91 3.76
N GLU A 10 10.30 -10.96 4.28
CA GLU A 10 9.02 -10.87 4.98
C GLU A 10 9.13 -10.03 6.27
N VAL A 11 10.14 -10.28 7.10
CA VAL A 11 10.41 -9.49 8.30
C VAL A 11 10.67 -8.03 7.93
N ALA A 12 11.51 -7.78 6.95
CA ALA A 12 11.84 -6.43 6.47
C ALA A 12 10.60 -5.71 5.93
N ALA A 13 9.74 -6.38 5.16
CA ALA A 13 8.51 -5.80 4.63
C ALA A 13 7.57 -5.29 5.74
N LYS A 14 7.46 -6.01 6.86
CA LYS A 14 6.67 -5.59 8.02
C LYS A 14 7.35 -4.45 8.78
N ARG A 15 8.62 -4.61 9.12
CA ARG A 15 9.35 -3.67 9.98
C ARG A 15 9.64 -2.34 9.33
N PHE A 16 9.90 -2.32 8.03
CA PHE A 16 10.04 -1.06 7.31
C PHE A 16 8.73 -0.25 7.32
N ARG A 17 7.57 -0.88 7.14
CA ARG A 17 6.28 -0.18 7.21
C ARG A 17 5.95 0.34 8.61
N GLU A 18 6.45 -0.33 9.65
CA GLU A 18 6.25 0.07 11.04
C GLU A 18 7.18 1.19 11.47
N LYS A 19 8.47 1.13 11.08
CA LYS A 19 9.55 1.95 11.65
C LYS A 19 10.23 2.89 10.66
N GLY A 20 9.92 2.80 9.38
CA GLY A 20 10.68 3.48 8.32
C GLY A 20 11.93 2.69 7.90
N PHE A 21 12.53 3.08 6.77
CA PHE A 21 13.73 2.40 6.27
C PHE A 21 14.93 2.60 7.19
N ASP A 22 15.04 3.76 7.81
CA ASP A 22 16.16 4.10 8.71
C ASP A 22 15.86 3.81 10.19
N GLY A 23 14.58 3.53 10.53
CA GLY A 23 14.14 3.26 11.89
C GLY A 23 14.48 1.84 12.40
N ILE A 24 15.09 0.99 11.55
CA ILE A 24 15.52 -0.35 11.94
C ILE A 24 16.87 -0.71 11.28
N SER A 25 17.76 -1.30 12.07
CA SER A 25 19.06 -1.75 11.60
C SER A 25 18.99 -3.11 10.89
N VAL A 26 19.97 -3.37 10.00
CA VAL A 26 20.15 -4.71 9.38
C VAL A 26 20.36 -5.78 10.46
N ALA A 27 21.08 -5.45 11.54
CA ALA A 27 21.32 -6.39 12.63
C ALA A 27 20.02 -6.82 13.32
N ASP A 28 19.09 -5.87 13.57
CA ASP A 28 17.80 -6.16 14.18
C ASP A 28 16.90 -6.98 13.25
N LEU A 29 16.89 -6.67 11.96
CA LEU A 29 16.14 -7.44 10.95
C LEU A 29 16.64 -8.90 10.89
N MET A 30 17.95 -9.11 10.87
CA MET A 30 18.55 -10.44 10.85
C MET A 30 18.24 -11.21 12.14
N LYS A 31 18.37 -10.55 13.29
CA LYS A 31 18.02 -11.14 14.59
C LYS A 31 16.55 -11.58 14.64
N GLU A 32 15.64 -10.75 14.16
CA GLU A 32 14.21 -11.06 14.11
C GLU A 32 13.89 -12.20 13.12
N ALA A 33 14.63 -12.27 12.02
CA ALA A 33 14.56 -13.41 11.11
C ALA A 33 15.19 -14.70 11.67
N GLY A 34 15.75 -14.66 12.89
CA GLY A 34 16.40 -15.82 13.54
C GLY A 34 17.78 -16.14 12.95
N LEU A 35 18.47 -15.13 12.40
CA LEU A 35 19.75 -15.26 11.70
C LEU A 35 20.81 -14.35 12.31
N THR A 36 22.09 -14.63 12.03
CA THR A 36 23.19 -13.78 12.48
C THR A 36 23.40 -12.58 11.57
N HIS A 37 23.83 -11.44 12.11
CA HIS A 37 24.12 -10.24 11.33
C HIS A 37 25.14 -10.50 10.20
N GLY A 38 26.19 -11.30 10.46
CA GLY A 38 27.21 -11.64 9.45
C GLY A 38 26.66 -12.40 8.25
N GLY A 39 25.51 -13.06 8.38
CA GLY A 39 24.85 -13.75 7.27
C GLY A 39 24.18 -12.85 6.26
N PHE A 40 23.98 -11.55 6.56
CA PHE A 40 23.26 -10.61 5.70
C PHE A 40 23.88 -10.52 4.29
N TYR A 41 25.19 -10.29 4.22
CA TYR A 41 25.90 -10.15 2.95
C TYR A 41 26.03 -11.44 2.13
N GLY A 42 25.64 -12.59 2.71
CA GLY A 42 25.44 -13.84 1.97
C GLY A 42 24.07 -13.91 1.25
N HIS A 43 23.14 -13.01 1.57
CA HIS A 43 21.80 -12.96 1.00
C HIS A 43 21.53 -11.71 0.17
N PHE A 44 22.10 -10.55 0.53
CA PHE A 44 21.86 -9.24 -0.08
C PHE A 44 23.18 -8.48 -0.24
N SER A 45 23.30 -7.76 -1.35
CA SER A 45 24.46 -6.92 -1.64
C SER A 45 24.47 -5.62 -0.83
N SER A 46 23.27 -5.14 -0.44
CA SER A 46 23.11 -3.89 0.30
C SER A 46 21.75 -3.81 1.02
N LYS A 47 21.60 -2.82 1.92
CA LYS A 47 20.31 -2.52 2.54
C LYS A 47 19.29 -2.03 1.50
N GLU A 48 19.75 -1.30 0.48
CA GLU A 48 18.90 -0.82 -0.63
C GLU A 48 18.29 -1.98 -1.43
N GLU A 49 19.04 -3.06 -1.67
CA GLU A 49 18.51 -4.28 -2.29
C GLU A 49 17.39 -4.88 -1.42
N LEU A 50 17.61 -4.98 -0.11
CA LEU A 50 16.58 -5.47 0.80
C LEU A 50 15.36 -4.55 0.83
N ILE A 51 15.55 -3.22 0.83
CA ILE A 51 14.47 -2.24 0.73
C ILE A 51 13.64 -2.46 -0.54
N ALA A 52 14.29 -2.63 -1.68
CA ALA A 52 13.61 -2.87 -2.95
C ALA A 52 12.77 -4.14 -2.91
N LEU A 53 13.34 -5.26 -2.47
CA LEU A 53 12.67 -6.56 -2.43
C LEU A 53 11.54 -6.62 -1.38
N ALA A 54 11.77 -6.04 -0.21
CA ALA A 54 10.76 -5.95 0.85
C ALA A 54 9.56 -5.07 0.43
N SER A 55 9.85 -3.95 -0.25
CA SER A 55 8.81 -3.08 -0.79
C SER A 55 8.04 -3.74 -1.94
N GLN A 56 8.73 -4.47 -2.83
CA GLN A 56 8.11 -5.25 -3.88
C GLN A 56 7.17 -6.33 -3.31
N ARG A 57 7.61 -7.05 -2.27
CA ARG A 57 6.80 -8.05 -1.58
C ARG A 57 5.55 -7.41 -0.97
N ALA A 58 5.70 -6.28 -0.27
CA ALA A 58 4.59 -5.57 0.34
C ALA A 58 3.53 -5.10 -0.68
N LEU A 59 3.95 -4.67 -1.88
CA LEU A 59 3.04 -4.29 -2.95
C LEU A 59 2.30 -5.48 -3.55
N ARG A 60 2.98 -6.61 -3.75
CA ARG A 60 2.34 -7.85 -4.22
C ARG A 60 1.30 -8.36 -3.22
N ASP A 61 1.68 -8.46 -1.94
CA ASP A 61 0.75 -8.86 -0.87
C ASP A 61 -0.48 -7.92 -0.81
N THR A 62 -0.26 -6.61 -1.06
CA THR A 62 -1.34 -5.62 -1.14
C THR A 62 -2.26 -5.89 -2.33
N ALA A 63 -1.72 -6.11 -3.53
CA ALA A 63 -2.52 -6.39 -4.73
C ALA A 63 -3.35 -7.65 -4.55
N GLU A 64 -2.76 -8.75 -4.07
CA GLU A 64 -3.46 -10.01 -3.81
C GLU A 64 -4.57 -9.87 -2.76
N THR A 65 -4.31 -9.10 -1.70
CA THR A 65 -5.30 -8.87 -0.64
C THR A 65 -6.48 -8.04 -1.13
N TRP A 66 -6.21 -6.99 -1.89
CA TRP A 66 -7.26 -6.10 -2.40
C TRP A 66 -8.08 -6.77 -3.49
N ASP A 67 -7.46 -7.60 -4.32
CA ASP A 67 -8.16 -8.39 -5.34
C ASP A 67 -9.21 -9.29 -4.68
N LYS A 68 -8.85 -10.01 -3.63
CA LYS A 68 -9.79 -10.80 -2.82
C LYS A 68 -10.91 -9.96 -2.22
N VAL A 69 -10.59 -8.79 -1.64
CA VAL A 69 -11.60 -7.88 -1.07
C VAL A 69 -12.62 -7.43 -2.12
N ILE A 70 -12.17 -7.22 -3.35
CA ILE A 70 -12.99 -6.80 -4.48
C ILE A 70 -13.82 -7.98 -5.00
N GLU A 71 -13.22 -9.16 -5.16
CA GLU A 71 -13.90 -10.39 -5.58
C GLU A 71 -15.00 -10.83 -4.61
N ASP A 72 -14.77 -10.67 -3.31
CA ASP A 72 -15.73 -11.01 -2.25
C ASP A 72 -16.95 -10.06 -2.20
N ALA A 73 -16.93 -8.95 -2.94
CA ALA A 73 -18.00 -7.95 -2.94
C ALA A 73 -18.37 -7.47 -4.36
N PRO A 74 -18.81 -8.36 -5.26
CA PRO A 74 -19.02 -8.05 -6.68
C PRO A 74 -20.05 -6.94 -6.93
N GLU A 75 -21.04 -6.79 -6.04
CA GLU A 75 -22.08 -5.75 -6.14
C GLU A 75 -21.57 -4.34 -5.77
N SER A 76 -20.47 -4.25 -5.04
CA SER A 76 -19.93 -2.97 -4.56
C SER A 76 -18.44 -3.01 -4.30
N PRO A 77 -17.61 -3.38 -5.30
CA PRO A 77 -16.19 -3.66 -5.13
C PRO A 77 -15.41 -2.48 -4.58
N LEU A 78 -15.68 -1.25 -5.07
CA LEU A 78 -15.02 -0.07 -4.55
C LEU A 78 -15.41 0.26 -3.10
N LYS A 79 -16.70 0.13 -2.74
CA LYS A 79 -17.12 0.38 -1.36
C LYS A 79 -16.46 -0.60 -0.40
N ALA A 80 -16.30 -1.86 -0.80
CA ALA A 80 -15.59 -2.86 -0.03
C ALA A 80 -14.11 -2.50 0.15
N LEU A 81 -13.43 -2.11 -0.92
CA LEU A 81 -12.03 -1.67 -0.87
C LEU A 81 -11.86 -0.43 0.01
N VAL A 82 -12.70 0.59 -0.14
CA VAL A 82 -12.65 1.82 0.66
C VAL A 82 -12.85 1.51 2.14
N LYS A 83 -13.85 0.69 2.49
CA LYS A 83 -14.13 0.26 3.86
C LYS A 83 -12.98 -0.55 4.46
N TYR A 84 -12.39 -1.45 3.68
CA TYR A 84 -11.22 -2.22 4.08
C TYR A 84 -10.02 -1.30 4.35
N TYR A 85 -9.73 -0.39 3.41
CA TYR A 85 -8.57 0.49 3.46
C TYR A 85 -8.67 1.56 4.56
N LEU A 86 -9.79 2.29 4.64
CA LEU A 86 -10.03 3.36 5.63
C LEU A 86 -10.64 2.79 6.92
N SER A 87 -10.07 1.71 7.43
CA SER A 87 -10.51 1.04 8.66
C SER A 87 -9.61 1.34 9.86
N SER A 88 -10.17 1.23 11.06
CA SER A 88 -9.40 1.34 12.32
C SER A 88 -8.28 0.30 12.39
N ARG A 89 -8.49 -0.90 11.82
CA ARG A 89 -7.46 -1.93 11.73
C ARG A 89 -6.26 -1.45 10.90
N HIS A 90 -6.49 -0.90 9.71
CA HIS A 90 -5.41 -0.39 8.86
C HIS A 90 -4.72 0.83 9.49
N LEU A 91 -5.49 1.67 10.20
CA LEU A 91 -4.95 2.81 10.95
C LEU A 91 -3.93 2.35 11.99
N SER A 92 -4.28 1.32 12.78
CA SER A 92 -3.49 0.85 13.93
C SER A 92 -2.37 -0.14 13.60
N HIS A 93 -2.39 -0.73 12.39
CA HIS A 93 -1.44 -1.77 11.98
C HIS A 93 -0.71 -1.40 10.68
N PRO A 94 0.21 -0.41 10.73
CA PRO A 94 0.99 0.00 9.56
C PRO A 94 1.83 -1.15 8.98
N GLU A 95 2.31 -2.08 9.82
CA GLU A 95 3.17 -3.21 9.46
C GLU A 95 2.52 -4.18 8.46
N THR A 96 1.19 -4.25 8.43
CA THR A 96 0.42 -5.07 7.47
C THR A 96 -0.34 -4.22 6.45
N GLY A 97 -0.21 -2.90 6.54
CA GLY A 97 -0.93 -1.93 5.72
C GLY A 97 -0.26 -1.62 4.38
N CYS A 98 -0.83 -0.62 3.71
CA CYS A 98 -0.33 -0.13 2.42
C CYS A 98 1.07 0.47 2.54
N LEU A 99 1.97 0.03 1.67
CA LEU A 99 3.34 0.51 1.59
C LEU A 99 3.42 2.04 1.43
N PHE A 100 2.59 2.61 0.54
CA PHE A 100 2.62 4.05 0.27
C PHE A 100 2.10 4.90 1.42
N ALA A 101 1.12 4.41 2.19
CA ALA A 101 0.64 5.12 3.37
C ALA A 101 1.67 5.15 4.51
N SER A 102 2.61 4.22 4.52
CA SER A 102 3.67 4.16 5.52
C SER A 102 5.00 4.76 5.03
N LEU A 103 5.38 4.50 3.78
CA LEU A 103 6.74 4.74 3.28
C LEU A 103 6.78 5.55 1.97
N GLY A 104 5.66 6.08 1.47
CA GLY A 104 5.61 6.75 0.17
C GLY A 104 6.61 7.90 0.02
N SER A 105 6.77 8.72 1.05
CA SER A 105 7.74 9.81 1.08
C SER A 105 9.20 9.32 1.13
N GLU A 106 9.46 8.19 1.80
CA GLU A 106 10.79 7.58 1.86
C GLU A 106 11.16 6.93 0.54
N ILE A 107 10.20 6.22 -0.11
CA ILE A 107 10.37 5.64 -1.45
C ILE A 107 10.70 6.72 -2.49
N ALA A 108 10.03 7.88 -2.41
CA ALA A 108 10.29 9.00 -3.33
C ALA A 108 11.75 9.48 -3.28
N ARG A 109 12.42 9.31 -2.14
CA ARG A 109 13.84 9.67 -1.93
C ARG A 109 14.83 8.55 -2.24
N GLN A 110 14.35 7.32 -2.51
CA GLN A 110 15.24 6.20 -2.86
C GLN A 110 15.89 6.38 -4.24
N PRO A 111 17.04 5.73 -4.48
CA PRO A 111 17.68 5.68 -5.80
C PRO A 111 16.73 5.20 -6.90
N GLY A 112 17.03 5.58 -8.15
CA GLY A 112 16.25 5.20 -9.31
C GLY A 112 16.07 3.69 -9.45
N SER A 113 17.12 2.92 -9.18
CA SER A 113 17.11 1.45 -9.23
C SER A 113 16.06 0.81 -8.28
N VAL A 114 15.88 1.36 -7.08
CA VAL A 114 14.83 0.91 -6.17
C VAL A 114 13.45 1.21 -6.76
N LYS A 115 13.25 2.42 -7.28
CA LYS A 115 11.97 2.83 -7.89
C LYS A 115 11.61 2.02 -9.13
N GLU A 116 12.61 1.69 -9.96
CA GLU A 116 12.45 0.83 -11.14
C GLU A 116 11.98 -0.58 -10.75
N THR A 117 12.54 -1.15 -9.67
CA THR A 117 12.12 -2.46 -9.13
C THR A 117 10.65 -2.45 -8.68
N LEU A 118 10.11 -1.31 -8.28
CA LEU A 118 8.74 -1.17 -7.81
C LEU A 118 7.73 -0.88 -8.94
N ALA A 119 8.16 -0.59 -10.15
CA ALA A 119 7.28 -0.15 -11.24
C ALA A 119 6.20 -1.19 -11.58
N GLU A 120 6.58 -2.45 -11.74
CA GLU A 120 5.64 -3.53 -12.04
C GLU A 120 4.63 -3.77 -10.90
N PRO A 121 5.02 -4.00 -9.63
CA PRO A 121 4.05 -4.22 -8.57
C PRO A 121 3.20 -2.97 -8.24
N GLN A 122 3.68 -1.76 -8.49
CA GLN A 122 2.84 -0.56 -8.41
C GLN A 122 1.73 -0.56 -9.46
N LEU A 123 2.06 -0.99 -10.70
CA LEU A 123 1.07 -1.12 -11.76
C LEU A 123 0.04 -2.20 -11.43
N ALA A 124 0.44 -3.30 -10.80
CA ALA A 124 -0.48 -4.35 -10.36
C ALA A 124 -1.48 -3.82 -9.32
N VAL A 125 -1.03 -3.09 -8.31
CA VAL A 125 -1.92 -2.44 -7.32
C VAL A 125 -2.90 -1.48 -8.01
N LEU A 126 -2.43 -0.67 -8.96
CA LEU A 126 -3.28 0.26 -9.70
C LEU A 126 -4.29 -0.47 -10.59
N ASP A 127 -3.92 -1.60 -11.18
CA ASP A 127 -4.80 -2.40 -12.02
C ASP A 127 -5.94 -3.01 -11.19
N VAL A 128 -5.64 -3.55 -10.01
CA VAL A 128 -6.66 -4.03 -9.05
C VAL A 128 -7.68 -2.93 -8.72
N VAL A 129 -7.22 -1.72 -8.37
CA VAL A 129 -8.15 -0.60 -8.12
C VAL A 129 -8.93 -0.22 -9.38
N SER A 130 -8.33 -0.34 -10.56
CA SER A 130 -8.98 -0.04 -11.85
C SER A 130 -10.15 -1.00 -12.15
N HIS A 131 -10.14 -2.23 -11.62
CA HIS A 131 -11.26 -3.16 -11.73
C HIS A 131 -12.42 -2.80 -10.80
N ALA A 132 -12.14 -2.13 -9.68
CA ALA A 132 -13.15 -1.74 -8.71
C ALA A 132 -13.88 -0.43 -9.05
N VAL A 133 -13.33 0.40 -9.94
CA VAL A 133 -13.91 1.72 -10.28
C VAL A 133 -14.72 1.67 -11.58
N PRO A 134 -15.79 2.49 -11.71
CA PRO A 134 -16.55 2.59 -12.96
C PRO A 134 -15.73 3.25 -14.07
N GLY A 135 -16.09 3.00 -15.33
CA GLY A 135 -15.51 3.65 -16.49
C GLY A 135 -15.70 2.86 -17.79
N LYS A 136 -16.08 3.56 -18.85
CA LYS A 136 -16.36 2.96 -20.17
C LYS A 136 -15.10 2.45 -20.88
N THR A 137 -13.93 2.98 -20.54
CA THR A 137 -12.64 2.59 -21.17
C THR A 137 -11.59 2.29 -20.12
N LYS A 138 -10.59 1.47 -20.49
CA LYS A 138 -9.43 1.18 -19.63
C LYS A 138 -8.72 2.47 -19.18
N VAL A 139 -8.61 3.46 -20.07
CA VAL A 139 -7.98 4.75 -19.78
C VAL A 139 -8.79 5.53 -18.72
N ALA A 140 -10.11 5.57 -18.84
CA ALA A 140 -10.99 6.24 -17.87
C ALA A 140 -10.88 5.57 -16.49
N ARG A 141 -10.97 4.24 -16.43
CA ARG A 141 -10.81 3.50 -15.17
C ARG A 141 -9.45 3.75 -14.53
N LYS A 142 -8.36 3.72 -15.30
CA LYS A 142 -7.02 4.00 -14.77
C LYS A 142 -6.91 5.40 -14.17
N LYS A 143 -7.48 6.42 -14.80
CA LYS A 143 -7.51 7.80 -14.25
C LYS A 143 -8.26 7.85 -12.92
N GLN A 144 -9.42 7.23 -12.85
CA GLN A 144 -10.20 7.16 -11.61
C GLN A 144 -9.47 6.37 -10.52
N ALA A 145 -8.87 5.24 -10.86
CA ALA A 145 -8.08 4.46 -9.92
C ALA A 145 -6.93 5.25 -9.30
N ILE A 146 -6.24 6.08 -10.09
CA ILE A 146 -5.19 6.98 -9.58
C ILE A 146 -5.77 7.97 -8.56
N THR A 147 -6.91 8.60 -8.87
CA THR A 147 -7.57 9.56 -7.97
C THR A 147 -8.02 8.88 -6.67
N VAL A 148 -8.67 7.72 -6.78
CA VAL A 148 -9.10 6.93 -5.63
C VAL A 148 -7.91 6.54 -4.75
N LEU A 149 -6.87 5.97 -5.35
CA LEU A 149 -5.68 5.53 -4.63
C LEU A 149 -4.98 6.69 -3.92
N ALA A 150 -4.85 7.85 -4.59
CA ALA A 150 -4.29 9.05 -3.98
C ALA A 150 -5.12 9.54 -2.78
N GLY A 151 -6.46 9.53 -2.90
CA GLY A 151 -7.36 9.87 -1.80
C GLY A 151 -7.25 8.92 -0.61
N LEU A 152 -7.23 7.61 -0.87
CA LEU A 152 -7.08 6.59 0.17
C LEU A 152 -5.75 6.74 0.91
N ILE A 153 -4.63 6.87 0.18
CA ILE A 153 -3.31 7.04 0.77
C ILE A 153 -3.25 8.33 1.58
N GLY A 154 -3.68 9.46 1.00
CA GLY A 154 -3.70 10.76 1.68
C GLY A 154 -4.55 10.74 2.94
N GLY A 155 -5.74 10.16 2.89
CA GLY A 155 -6.62 10.01 4.05
C GLY A 155 -5.99 9.21 5.18
N MET A 156 -5.35 8.08 4.87
CA MET A 156 -4.67 7.26 5.86
C MET A 156 -3.45 7.96 6.47
N VAL A 157 -2.64 8.66 5.65
CA VAL A 157 -1.49 9.44 6.14
C VAL A 157 -1.95 10.55 7.08
N LEU A 158 -2.98 11.32 6.70
CA LEU A 158 -3.54 12.38 7.54
C LEU A 158 -4.09 11.82 8.85
N ALA A 159 -4.87 10.73 8.79
CA ALA A 159 -5.45 10.12 9.99
C ALA A 159 -4.38 9.60 10.98
N ARG A 160 -3.24 9.11 10.46
CA ARG A 160 -2.10 8.68 11.30
C ARG A 160 -1.28 9.84 11.85
N SER A 161 -1.36 11.03 11.25
CA SER A 161 -0.54 12.18 11.65
C SER A 161 -1.13 13.01 12.79
N VAL A 162 -2.37 12.75 13.17
CA VAL A 162 -3.05 13.49 14.25
C VAL A 162 -3.04 12.68 15.55
N SER A 163 -2.94 13.38 16.68
CA SER A 163 -2.96 12.76 18.01
C SER A 163 -4.38 12.62 18.59
N ASP A 164 -5.36 13.35 18.03
CA ASP A 164 -6.76 13.28 18.47
C ASP A 164 -7.48 12.12 17.74
N PRO A 165 -7.94 11.09 18.47
CA PRO A 165 -8.65 9.96 17.87
C PRO A 165 -9.95 10.36 17.17
N ALA A 166 -10.67 11.37 17.68
CA ALA A 166 -11.92 11.82 17.07
C ALA A 166 -11.67 12.48 15.71
N LEU A 167 -10.64 13.31 15.60
CA LEU A 167 -10.22 13.90 14.34
C LEU A 167 -9.70 12.84 13.37
N SER A 168 -8.94 11.84 13.84
CA SER A 168 -8.49 10.71 13.02
C SER A 168 -9.67 9.97 12.39
N GLU A 169 -10.69 9.62 13.17
CA GLU A 169 -11.91 8.97 12.67
C GLU A 169 -12.70 9.86 11.72
N GLU A 170 -12.79 11.16 11.99
CA GLU A 170 -13.45 12.14 11.11
C GLU A 170 -12.76 12.19 9.74
N ILE A 171 -11.42 12.22 9.70
CA ILE A 171 -10.65 12.19 8.45
C ILE A 171 -10.98 10.92 7.65
N LEU A 172 -10.92 9.75 8.27
CA LEU A 172 -11.22 8.49 7.58
C LEU A 172 -12.64 8.46 7.01
N ARG A 173 -13.63 8.89 7.80
CA ARG A 173 -15.04 8.95 7.39
C ARG A 173 -15.26 9.94 6.25
N THR A 174 -14.68 11.13 6.34
CA THR A 174 -14.82 12.19 5.34
C THR A 174 -14.22 11.76 4.00
N VAL A 175 -13.00 11.19 4.01
CA VAL A 175 -12.36 10.69 2.80
C VAL A 175 -13.14 9.52 2.21
N SER A 176 -13.63 8.60 3.05
CA SER A 176 -14.47 7.48 2.60
C SER A 176 -15.73 7.96 1.86
N ALA A 177 -16.44 8.92 2.42
CA ALA A 177 -17.64 9.50 1.81
C ALA A 177 -17.30 10.23 0.48
N SER A 178 -16.22 11.00 0.45
CA SER A 178 -15.79 11.74 -0.74
C SER A 178 -15.38 10.80 -1.89
N VAL A 179 -14.61 9.74 -1.59
CA VAL A 179 -14.21 8.74 -2.61
C VAL A 179 -15.44 8.00 -3.14
N ALA A 180 -16.41 7.65 -2.29
CA ALA A 180 -17.64 7.00 -2.72
C ALA A 180 -18.51 7.92 -3.62
N SER A 181 -18.69 9.18 -3.23
CA SER A 181 -19.56 10.12 -3.96
C SER A 181 -18.98 10.63 -5.28
N SER A 182 -17.66 10.72 -5.41
CA SER A 182 -17.01 11.17 -6.65
C SER A 182 -17.32 10.26 -7.86
N LEU A 183 -17.72 9.03 -7.60
CA LEU A 183 -18.03 8.03 -8.62
C LEU A 183 -19.52 8.01 -9.00
N ASP A 184 -20.41 8.34 -8.07
CA ASP A 184 -21.84 8.46 -8.36
C ASP A 184 -22.13 9.69 -9.25
N GLY A 185 -21.37 10.78 -9.07
CA GLY A 185 -21.52 12.03 -9.85
C GLY A 185 -21.09 11.94 -11.31
N GLU A 186 -20.10 11.09 -11.66
CA GLU A 186 -19.70 10.87 -13.06
C GLU A 186 -20.64 9.94 -13.80
N SER A 187 -21.28 8.98 -13.11
CA SER A 187 -22.32 8.13 -13.69
C SER A 187 -23.53 8.96 -14.16
N ILE A 188 -23.91 9.98 -13.41
CA ILE A 188 -25.03 10.88 -13.75
C ILE A 188 -24.70 11.80 -14.94
N ARG A 189 -23.46 12.29 -15.05
CA ARG A 189 -23.04 13.14 -16.18
C ARG A 189 -22.86 12.35 -17.48
N ALA A 190 -22.43 11.09 -17.42
CA ALA A 190 -22.29 10.24 -18.59
C ALA A 190 -23.62 9.75 -19.17
N THR A 191 -24.73 9.82 -18.41
CA THR A 191 -26.07 9.45 -18.88
C THR A 191 -26.84 10.62 -19.51
N ARG A 192 -26.34 11.87 -19.33
CA ARG A 192 -26.93 13.11 -19.86
C ARG A 192 -26.22 13.69 -21.09
N ALA A 193 -25.17 13.04 -21.60
CA ALA A 193 -24.43 13.37 -22.83
C ALA A 193 -24.62 12.28 -23.88
#